data_ab88ff028c6983c161389dbd41867ed2
#
_entry.id   ab88ff028c6983c161389dbd41867ed2
#
_cell.length_a   1.000
_cell.length_b   1.000
_cell.length_c   1.000
_cell.angle_alpha   90.00
_cell.angle_beta   90.00
_cell.angle_gamma   90.00
#
_symmetry.space_group_name_H-M   'P 1'
#
loop_
_entity.id
_entity.type
_entity.pdbx_description
1 polymer ?
#
loop_
_entity_poly.entity_id
_entity_poly.type
_entity_poly.pdbx_seq_one_letter_code
_entity_poly.pdbx_strand_id
1 'polypeptide(L)'
;DANSFEACGEEGGYKKEQLISKVDLAIVMGGDGTLLKTARRTSTNKTLILGVNLGNLGFLTECTPTKVFESLDAILDGDYFIDKRSLLRVTIYRRGKKIRTFLALNDAVVNQGSFARLIDLDLSISGRKVVGFKADGMIVSTPTGSTAHSLSAGGSIIHPDVECLSITPICPSSLSMR
;
A
#
# COMPACT_ATOMS: atom_id res chain seq x y z
N ASP A 1 7.63 -2.93 19.42
CA ASP A 1 6.31 -3.49 19.74
C ASP A 1 6.44 -4.70 20.68
N ALA A 2 5.33 -5.33 21.09
CA ALA A 2 5.37 -6.45 22.03
C ALA A 2 6.27 -7.61 21.57
N ASN A 3 6.23 -7.95 20.27
CA ASN A 3 7.07 -9.02 19.71
C ASN A 3 8.56 -8.65 19.72
N SER A 4 8.88 -7.37 19.52
CA SER A 4 10.26 -6.89 19.57
C SER A 4 10.82 -6.92 21.00
N PHE A 5 9.99 -6.63 21.99
CA PHE A 5 10.36 -6.76 23.41
C PHE A 5 10.65 -8.20 23.78
N GLU A 6 9.78 -9.14 23.38
CA GLU A 6 9.99 -10.58 23.60
C GLU A 6 11.30 -11.06 22.94
N ALA A 7 11.58 -10.61 21.70
CA ALA A 7 12.81 -10.95 20.98
C ALA A 7 14.08 -10.41 21.65
N CYS A 8 13.99 -9.31 22.41
CA CYS A 8 15.09 -8.73 23.20
C CYS A 8 15.18 -9.31 24.61
N GLY A 9 14.31 -10.24 25.00
CA GLY A 9 14.25 -10.78 26.36
C GLY A 9 13.69 -9.80 27.39
N GLU A 10 12.96 -8.77 26.96
CA GLU A 10 12.36 -7.76 27.79
C GLU A 10 10.86 -8.01 27.98
N GLU A 11 10.32 -7.66 29.14
CA GLU A 11 8.87 -7.70 29.39
C GLU A 11 8.22 -6.36 29.07
N GLY A 12 7.07 -6.39 28.44
CA GLY A 12 6.29 -5.20 28.11
C GLY A 12 6.12 -4.98 26.62
N GLY A 13 5.97 -3.72 26.23
CA GLY A 13 5.74 -3.32 24.85
C GLY A 13 4.27 -3.05 24.54
N TYR A 14 4.05 -2.29 23.49
CA TYR A 14 2.71 -1.90 23.05
C TYR A 14 2.22 -2.78 21.91
N LYS A 15 0.91 -2.96 21.80
CA LYS A 15 0.31 -3.45 20.56
C LYS A 15 0.63 -2.48 19.43
N LYS A 16 0.86 -3.00 18.21
CA LYS A 16 1.28 -2.20 17.04
C LYS A 16 0.37 -0.98 16.79
N GLU A 17 -0.93 -1.14 17.00
CA GLU A 17 -1.91 -0.07 16.83
C GLU A 17 -1.75 1.06 17.86
N GLN A 18 -1.33 0.73 19.07
CA GLN A 18 -1.12 1.70 20.16
C GLN A 18 0.26 2.37 20.03
N LEU A 19 1.27 1.62 19.59
CA LEU A 19 2.63 2.13 19.41
C LEU A 19 2.67 3.29 18.43
N ILE A 20 2.07 3.11 17.25
CA ILE A 20 2.11 4.09 16.16
C ILE A 20 1.56 5.47 16.56
N SER A 21 0.57 5.51 17.44
CA SER A 21 0.00 6.79 17.92
C SER A 21 0.87 7.51 18.97
N LYS A 22 1.94 6.88 19.43
CA LYS A 22 2.79 7.37 20.54
C LYS A 22 4.22 7.72 20.11
N VAL A 23 4.56 7.54 18.83
CA VAL A 23 5.91 7.75 18.30
C VAL A 23 5.90 8.70 17.12
N ASP A 24 6.96 9.46 16.98
CA ASP A 24 7.18 10.35 15.83
C ASP A 24 7.78 9.60 14.66
N LEU A 25 8.61 8.59 14.93
CA LEU A 25 9.26 7.71 13.95
C LEU A 25 9.04 6.25 14.30
N ALA A 26 8.61 5.46 13.34
CA ALA A 26 8.50 3.99 13.42
C ALA A 26 9.57 3.34 12.54
N ILE A 27 10.46 2.56 13.14
CA ILE A 27 11.43 1.74 12.40
C ILE A 27 10.75 0.40 12.08
N VAL A 28 10.63 0.09 10.80
CA VAL A 28 9.98 -1.13 10.30
C VAL A 28 11.02 -2.05 9.72
N MET A 29 11.32 -3.12 10.42
CA MET A 29 12.28 -4.13 10.00
C MET A 29 11.57 -5.25 9.23
N GLY A 30 11.94 -5.45 7.96
CA GLY A 30 11.32 -6.43 7.07
C GLY A 30 11.33 -5.96 5.61
N GLY A 31 10.61 -6.65 4.74
CA GLY A 31 10.42 -6.24 3.34
C GLY A 31 9.20 -5.33 3.17
N ASP A 32 8.92 -4.96 1.90
CA ASP A 32 7.82 -4.08 1.50
C ASP A 32 6.48 -4.49 2.10
N GLY A 33 6.17 -5.79 2.18
CA GLY A 33 4.92 -6.28 2.78
C GLY A 33 4.73 -5.90 4.25
N THR A 34 5.82 -5.80 5.04
CA THR A 34 5.77 -5.37 6.44
C THR A 34 5.54 -3.86 6.50
N LEU A 35 6.21 -3.10 5.64
CA LEU A 35 6.03 -1.66 5.52
C LEU A 35 4.59 -1.32 5.10
N LEU A 36 4.03 -2.00 4.11
CA LEU A 36 2.64 -1.83 3.66
C LEU A 36 1.63 -2.01 4.80
N LYS A 37 1.81 -3.04 5.64
CA LYS A 37 0.95 -3.28 6.82
C LYS A 37 1.06 -2.15 7.83
N THR A 38 2.26 -1.60 8.03
CA THR A 38 2.49 -0.49 8.95
C THR A 38 1.92 0.81 8.41
N ALA A 39 2.16 1.15 7.15
CA ALA A 39 1.65 2.36 6.50
C ALA A 39 0.12 2.48 6.57
N ARG A 40 -0.62 1.37 6.46
CA ARG A 40 -2.09 1.36 6.64
C ARG A 40 -2.52 1.81 8.04
N ARG A 41 -1.69 1.62 9.06
CA ARG A 41 -1.98 1.97 10.46
C ARG A 41 -1.53 3.39 10.80
N THR A 42 -0.51 3.92 10.11
CA THR A 42 0.01 5.28 10.33
C THR A 42 -0.79 6.35 9.62
N SER A 43 -1.69 5.99 8.72
CA SER A 43 -2.41 6.91 7.80
C SER A 43 -3.20 8.05 8.46
N THR A 44 -3.50 7.95 9.74
CA THR A 44 -4.19 8.99 10.53
C THR A 44 -3.25 9.78 11.44
N ASN A 45 -1.99 9.38 11.54
CA ASN A 45 -0.99 9.96 12.41
C ASN A 45 0.12 10.63 11.57
N LYS A 46 0.86 11.54 12.19
CA LYS A 46 2.04 12.18 11.58
C LYS A 46 3.31 11.34 11.72
N THR A 47 3.21 10.09 12.17
CA THR A 47 4.33 9.19 12.39
C THR A 47 5.07 8.90 11.09
N LEU A 48 6.35 9.20 11.05
CA LEU A 48 7.24 8.85 9.95
C LEU A 48 7.58 7.36 10.00
N ILE A 49 7.95 6.79 8.86
CA ILE A 49 8.35 5.38 8.76
C ILE A 49 9.73 5.30 8.14
N LEU A 50 10.67 4.67 8.84
CA LEU A 50 11.94 4.22 8.30
C LEU A 50 11.84 2.73 8.00
N GLY A 51 11.90 2.35 6.73
CA GLY A 51 11.87 0.95 6.30
C GLY A 51 13.28 0.35 6.22
N VAL A 52 13.58 -0.65 7.06
CA VAL A 52 14.84 -1.39 7.05
C VAL A 52 14.62 -2.75 6.43
N ASN A 53 15.24 -2.99 5.28
CA ASN A 53 15.11 -4.25 4.55
C ASN A 53 16.02 -5.34 5.16
N LEU A 54 15.42 -6.46 5.54
CA LEU A 54 16.15 -7.62 6.10
C LEU A 54 16.53 -8.67 5.04
N GLY A 55 16.15 -8.46 3.78
CA GLY A 55 16.39 -9.41 2.69
C GLY A 55 16.80 -8.70 1.40
N ASN A 56 16.18 -9.06 0.28
CA ASN A 56 16.42 -8.39 -0.99
C ASN A 56 15.79 -7.00 -0.99
N LEU A 57 16.51 -6.02 -1.52
CA LEU A 57 16.06 -4.63 -1.63
C LEU A 57 14.70 -4.55 -2.30
N GLY A 58 13.75 -3.84 -1.68
CA GLY A 58 12.42 -3.60 -2.22
C GLY A 58 12.29 -2.21 -2.83
N PHE A 59 11.08 -1.88 -3.27
CA PHE A 59 10.75 -0.55 -3.80
C PHE A 59 10.42 0.48 -2.70
N LEU A 60 10.17 0.02 -1.47
CA LEU A 60 9.74 0.86 -0.34
C LEU A 60 10.72 0.83 0.84
N THR A 61 11.58 -0.18 0.92
CA THR A 61 12.54 -0.36 2.01
C THR A 61 13.94 -0.18 1.47
N GLU A 62 14.52 1.01 1.63
CA GLU A 62 15.82 1.39 1.05
C GLU A 62 16.97 1.29 2.05
N CYS A 63 16.69 1.34 3.35
CA CYS A 63 17.71 1.20 4.38
C CYS A 63 18.09 -0.28 4.57
N THR A 64 19.37 -0.57 4.68
CA THR A 64 19.89 -1.91 5.02
C THR A 64 20.23 -1.99 6.52
N PRO A 65 20.28 -3.20 7.14
CA PRO A 65 20.64 -3.36 8.54
C PRO A 65 22.02 -2.77 8.87
N THR A 66 22.96 -2.78 7.93
CA THR A 66 24.31 -2.24 8.11
C THR A 66 24.35 -0.71 8.15
N LYS A 67 23.35 -0.04 7.55
CA LYS A 67 23.25 1.42 7.47
C LYS A 67 22.22 2.03 8.44
N VAL A 68 21.53 1.21 9.22
CA VAL A 68 20.42 1.69 10.06
C VAL A 68 20.88 2.72 11.10
N PHE A 69 22.02 2.53 11.72
CA PHE A 69 22.54 3.47 12.74
C PHE A 69 22.97 4.78 12.10
N GLU A 70 23.70 4.74 10.98
CA GLU A 70 24.06 5.94 10.20
C GLU A 70 22.80 6.73 9.77
N SER A 71 21.78 6.03 9.30
CA SER A 71 20.50 6.65 8.91
C SER A 71 19.77 7.27 10.11
N LEU A 72 19.86 6.65 11.30
CA LEU A 72 19.26 7.20 12.52
C LEU A 72 19.99 8.45 13.00
N ASP A 73 21.32 8.45 12.95
CA ASP A 73 22.14 9.62 13.29
C ASP A 73 21.79 10.79 12.37
N ALA A 74 21.73 10.56 11.04
CA ALA A 74 21.31 11.59 10.08
C ALA A 74 19.89 12.14 10.36
N ILE A 75 18.94 11.25 10.72
CA ILE A 75 17.57 11.65 11.07
C ILE A 75 17.56 12.52 12.34
N LEU A 76 18.36 12.17 13.36
CA LEU A 76 18.46 12.94 14.61
C LEU A 76 19.11 14.31 14.39
N ASP A 77 20.04 14.40 13.45
CA ASP A 77 20.69 15.65 13.04
C ASP A 77 19.81 16.50 12.11
N GLY A 78 18.65 15.98 11.68
CA GLY A 78 17.73 16.65 10.77
C GLY A 78 18.11 16.55 9.29
N ASP A 79 19.09 15.74 8.94
CA ASP A 79 19.54 15.48 7.57
C ASP A 79 18.76 14.29 6.97
N TYR A 80 17.52 14.56 6.56
CA TYR A 80 16.65 13.61 5.88
C TYR A 80 15.63 14.30 4.99
N PHE A 81 15.10 13.57 4.03
CA PHE A 81 13.93 14.01 3.26
C PHE A 81 12.74 13.06 3.52
N ILE A 82 11.53 13.62 3.37
CA ILE A 82 10.29 12.84 3.54
C ILE A 82 9.75 12.48 2.18
N ASP A 83 9.74 11.18 1.88
CA ASP A 83 9.05 10.62 0.73
C ASP A 83 7.53 10.51 1.04
N LYS A 84 6.73 11.33 0.37
CA LYS A 84 5.28 11.38 0.54
C LYS A 84 4.60 10.42 -0.41
N ARG A 85 3.79 9.52 0.13
CA ARG A 85 3.07 8.51 -0.65
C ARG A 85 1.55 8.64 -0.49
N SER A 86 0.84 8.60 -1.62
CA SER A 86 -0.62 8.61 -1.62
C SER A 86 -1.20 7.31 -1.09
N LEU A 87 -2.29 7.40 -0.31
CA LEU A 87 -3.06 6.25 0.14
C LEU A 87 -4.40 6.19 -0.59
N LEU A 88 -4.75 5.02 -1.07
CA LEU A 88 -6.06 4.74 -1.65
C LEU A 88 -7.06 4.40 -0.54
N ARG A 89 -8.13 5.20 -0.42
CA ARG A 89 -9.27 4.86 0.45
C ARG A 89 -10.33 4.13 -0.33
N VAL A 90 -10.57 2.89 0.02
CA VAL A 90 -11.55 2.01 -0.62
C VAL A 90 -12.76 1.84 0.28
N THR A 91 -13.95 2.15 -0.22
CA THR A 91 -15.20 1.91 0.52
C THR A 91 -16.09 0.97 -0.28
N ILE A 92 -16.53 -0.09 0.37
CA ILE A 92 -17.42 -1.09 -0.22
C ILE A 92 -18.85 -0.75 0.15
N TYR A 93 -19.71 -0.66 -0.86
CA TYR A 93 -21.15 -0.55 -0.71
C TYR A 93 -21.84 -1.80 -1.28
N ARG A 94 -22.92 -2.24 -0.64
CA ARG A 94 -23.79 -3.30 -1.14
C ARG A 94 -25.25 -2.87 -0.92
N ARG A 95 -26.02 -2.84 -2.00
CA ARG A 95 -27.43 -2.37 -1.97
C ARG A 95 -27.57 -1.00 -1.30
N GLY A 96 -26.71 -0.07 -1.67
CA GLY A 96 -26.67 1.30 -1.12
C GLY A 96 -26.14 1.46 0.29
N LYS A 97 -25.86 0.36 1.03
CA LYS A 97 -25.34 0.40 2.38
C LYS A 97 -23.82 0.29 2.39
N LYS A 98 -23.16 1.15 3.15
CA LYS A 98 -21.72 1.08 3.40
C LYS A 98 -21.42 -0.17 4.23
N ILE A 99 -20.56 -1.07 3.70
CA ILE A 99 -20.18 -2.30 4.37
C ILE A 99 -18.86 -2.11 5.12
N ARG A 100 -17.83 -1.59 4.43
CA ARG A 100 -16.50 -1.48 5.01
C ARG A 100 -15.66 -0.44 4.27
N THR A 101 -14.68 0.14 4.99
CA THR A 101 -13.64 1.02 4.42
C THR A 101 -12.28 0.45 4.73
N PHE A 102 -11.38 0.51 3.76
CA PHE A 102 -9.98 0.10 3.86
C PHE A 102 -9.07 1.21 3.38
N LEU A 103 -7.80 1.14 3.76
CA LEU A 103 -6.72 1.92 3.19
C LEU A 103 -5.71 0.99 2.53
N ALA A 104 -5.20 1.38 1.39
CA ALA A 104 -4.16 0.67 0.67
C ALA A 104 -3.07 1.65 0.24
N LEU A 105 -1.81 1.27 0.38
CA LEU A 105 -0.68 2.03 -0.16
C LEU A 105 -0.45 1.67 -1.63
N ASN A 106 -0.61 0.40 -2.01
CA ASN A 106 -0.46 -0.06 -3.38
C ASN A 106 -1.76 0.02 -4.16
N ASP A 107 -2.67 -0.93 -3.93
CA ASP A 107 -3.82 -1.14 -4.78
C ASP A 107 -5.03 -1.75 -4.06
N ALA A 108 -6.17 -1.71 -4.75
CA ALA A 108 -7.38 -2.43 -4.45
C ALA A 108 -7.78 -3.28 -5.66
N VAL A 109 -7.97 -4.57 -5.43
CA VAL A 109 -8.31 -5.52 -6.48
C VAL A 109 -9.74 -5.99 -6.32
N VAL A 110 -10.52 -5.88 -7.39
CA VAL A 110 -11.81 -6.53 -7.56
C VAL A 110 -11.62 -7.70 -8.49
N ASN A 111 -11.92 -8.91 -8.06
CA ASN A 111 -11.79 -10.11 -8.87
C ASN A 111 -13.00 -11.05 -8.73
N GLN A 112 -13.06 -12.03 -9.61
CA GLN A 112 -14.14 -13.02 -9.69
C GLN A 112 -14.24 -13.99 -8.50
N GLY A 113 -13.22 -14.03 -7.62
CA GLY A 113 -13.15 -15.00 -6.52
C GLY A 113 -12.91 -16.43 -7.02
N SER A 114 -13.56 -17.41 -6.38
CA SER A 114 -13.29 -18.85 -6.61
C SER A 114 -13.95 -19.45 -7.87
N PHE A 115 -14.83 -18.72 -8.58
CA PHE A 115 -15.68 -19.30 -9.61
C PHE A 115 -15.21 -19.16 -11.05
N ALA A 116 -14.01 -18.67 -11.32
CA ALA A 116 -13.42 -18.57 -12.65
C ALA A 116 -14.39 -18.13 -13.78
N ARG A 117 -15.33 -17.24 -13.48
CA ARG A 117 -16.27 -16.66 -14.44
C ARG A 117 -16.02 -15.18 -14.56
N LEU A 118 -15.98 -14.67 -15.79
CA LEU A 118 -15.88 -13.22 -16.03
C LEU A 118 -16.94 -12.48 -15.25
N ILE A 119 -16.55 -11.38 -14.62
CA ILE A 119 -17.46 -10.45 -13.93
C ILE A 119 -17.78 -9.25 -14.82
N ASP A 120 -18.99 -8.74 -14.73
CA ASP A 120 -19.38 -7.50 -15.37
C ASP A 120 -18.95 -6.33 -14.48
N LEU A 121 -18.16 -5.42 -15.03
CA LEU A 121 -17.61 -4.25 -14.34
C LEU A 121 -18.07 -2.97 -15.05
N ASP A 122 -18.64 -2.05 -14.29
CA ASP A 122 -18.93 -0.68 -14.73
C ASP A 122 -18.03 0.30 -13.98
N LEU A 123 -17.19 1.00 -14.73
CA LEU A 123 -16.34 2.05 -14.20
C LEU A 123 -17.03 3.41 -14.35
N SER A 124 -17.13 4.13 -13.25
CA SER A 124 -17.57 5.51 -13.23
C SER A 124 -16.58 6.40 -12.49
N ILE A 125 -16.30 7.58 -13.01
CA ILE A 125 -15.44 8.59 -12.39
C ILE A 125 -16.27 9.85 -12.16
N SER A 126 -16.27 10.35 -10.93
CA SER A 126 -17.08 11.52 -10.53
C SER A 126 -18.55 11.40 -10.93
N GLY A 127 -19.13 10.20 -10.77
CA GLY A 127 -20.52 9.91 -11.08
C GLY A 127 -20.84 9.73 -12.57
N ARG A 128 -19.87 9.88 -13.46
CA ARG A 128 -20.04 9.67 -14.91
C ARG A 128 -19.49 8.29 -15.31
N LYS A 129 -20.32 7.50 -16.00
CA LYS A 129 -19.90 6.22 -16.56
C LYS A 129 -18.83 6.46 -17.63
N VAL A 130 -17.68 5.78 -17.47
CA VAL A 130 -16.55 5.81 -18.40
C VAL A 130 -16.63 4.63 -19.34
N VAL A 131 -16.73 3.41 -18.78
CA VAL A 131 -16.73 2.16 -19.56
C VAL A 131 -17.38 1.03 -18.78
N GLY A 132 -17.97 0.08 -19.50
CA GLY A 132 -18.40 -1.21 -18.98
C GLY A 132 -17.72 -2.34 -19.73
N PHE A 133 -17.24 -3.37 -19.04
CA PHE A 133 -16.52 -4.49 -19.64
C PHE A 133 -16.62 -5.75 -18.79
N LYS A 134 -16.34 -6.89 -19.44
CA LYS A 134 -16.19 -8.20 -18.76
C LYS A 134 -14.71 -8.53 -18.61
N ALA A 135 -14.32 -8.98 -17.42
CA ALA A 135 -12.94 -9.31 -17.10
C ALA A 135 -12.88 -10.32 -15.96
N ASP A 136 -11.69 -10.86 -15.68
CA ASP A 136 -11.43 -11.60 -14.45
C ASP A 136 -11.41 -10.66 -13.24
N GLY A 137 -11.11 -9.38 -13.47
CA GLY A 137 -11.09 -8.37 -12.43
C GLY A 137 -10.62 -7.00 -12.90
N MET A 138 -10.38 -6.14 -11.93
CA MET A 138 -9.87 -4.78 -12.11
C MET A 138 -9.01 -4.39 -10.91
N ILE A 139 -7.90 -3.72 -11.18
CA ILE A 139 -6.99 -3.15 -10.18
C ILE A 139 -7.14 -1.64 -10.21
N VAL A 140 -7.37 -1.04 -9.06
CA VAL A 140 -7.22 0.41 -8.85
C VAL A 140 -5.99 0.62 -8.02
N SER A 141 -4.99 1.29 -8.57
CA SER A 141 -3.65 1.42 -7.99
C SER A 141 -3.27 2.88 -7.73
N THR A 142 -2.54 3.11 -6.65
CA THR A 142 -1.76 4.33 -6.44
C THR A 142 -0.51 4.32 -7.33
N PRO A 143 0.21 5.43 -7.50
CA PRO A 143 1.51 5.43 -8.17
C PRO A 143 2.50 4.45 -7.52
N THR A 144 2.54 4.38 -6.18
CA THR A 144 3.35 3.40 -5.46
C THR A 144 3.02 1.96 -5.86
N GLY A 145 1.73 1.62 -5.97
CA GLY A 145 1.27 0.29 -6.38
C GLY A 145 1.42 0.01 -7.88
N SER A 146 1.75 1.00 -8.69
CA SER A 146 1.93 0.81 -10.14
C SER A 146 3.03 -0.19 -10.49
N THR A 147 4.03 -0.35 -9.63
CA THR A 147 5.12 -1.33 -9.76
C THR A 147 4.81 -2.70 -9.15
N ALA A 148 3.62 -2.86 -8.52
CA ALA A 148 3.18 -4.10 -7.89
C ALA A 148 2.24 -4.91 -8.81
N HIS A 149 1.06 -5.29 -8.32
CA HIS A 149 0.11 -6.12 -9.06
C HIS A 149 -0.38 -5.47 -10.36
N SER A 150 -0.53 -4.14 -10.37
CA SER A 150 -0.91 -3.39 -11.58
C SER A 150 0.07 -3.63 -12.73
N LEU A 151 1.39 -3.61 -12.45
CA LEU A 151 2.42 -3.89 -13.47
C LEU A 151 2.28 -5.31 -14.03
N SER A 152 2.07 -6.30 -13.17
CA SER A 152 1.89 -7.70 -13.59
C SER A 152 0.65 -7.91 -14.46
N ALA A 153 -0.37 -7.05 -14.33
CA ALA A 153 -1.57 -7.06 -15.15
C ALA A 153 -1.44 -6.20 -16.44
N GLY A 154 -0.26 -5.66 -16.73
CA GLY A 154 0.00 -4.83 -17.91
C GLY A 154 -0.23 -3.34 -17.70
N GLY A 155 -0.35 -2.88 -16.45
CA GLY A 155 -0.44 -1.46 -16.10
C GLY A 155 0.88 -0.72 -16.31
N SER A 156 0.81 0.59 -16.42
CA SER A 156 1.97 1.46 -16.60
C SER A 156 2.68 1.73 -15.27
N ILE A 157 3.99 1.90 -15.30
CA ILE A 157 4.77 2.42 -14.16
C ILE A 157 4.52 3.92 -14.05
N ILE A 158 4.20 4.38 -12.85
CA ILE A 158 3.89 5.79 -12.56
C ILE A 158 4.82 6.28 -11.45
N HIS A 159 5.42 7.45 -11.67
CA HIS A 159 6.28 8.05 -10.65
C HIS A 159 5.47 8.38 -9.38
N PRO A 160 5.99 8.13 -8.18
CA PRO A 160 5.26 8.31 -6.93
C PRO A 160 4.69 9.71 -6.69
N ASP A 161 5.33 10.75 -7.20
CA ASP A 161 4.91 12.15 -7.06
C ASP A 161 3.71 12.55 -7.94
N VAL A 162 3.30 11.67 -8.86
CA VAL A 162 2.14 11.98 -9.72
C VAL A 162 0.85 11.74 -8.95
N GLU A 163 0.03 12.78 -8.81
CA GLU A 163 -1.28 12.69 -8.14
C GLU A 163 -2.32 12.06 -9.06
N CYS A 164 -2.35 10.74 -9.13
CA CYS A 164 -3.33 9.99 -9.92
C CYS A 164 -3.67 8.64 -9.32
N LEU A 165 -4.68 7.99 -9.89
CA LEU A 165 -4.97 6.56 -9.71
C LEU A 165 -4.89 5.87 -11.06
N SER A 166 -4.24 4.72 -11.11
CA SER A 166 -4.23 3.85 -12.27
C SER A 166 -5.36 2.83 -12.18
N ILE A 167 -5.99 2.54 -13.31
CA ILE A 167 -7.03 1.52 -13.42
C ILE A 167 -6.60 0.52 -14.47
N THR A 168 -6.35 -0.72 -14.04
CA THR A 168 -5.83 -1.79 -14.89
C THR A 168 -6.80 -2.96 -14.88
N PRO A 169 -7.43 -3.30 -16.01
CA PRO A 169 -8.25 -4.51 -16.14
C PRO A 169 -7.39 -5.77 -16.02
N ILE A 170 -7.95 -6.84 -15.46
CA ILE A 170 -7.32 -8.16 -15.41
C ILE A 170 -8.00 -9.04 -16.44
N CYS A 171 -7.27 -9.49 -17.45
CA CYS A 171 -7.76 -10.36 -18.53
C CYS A 171 -9.12 -9.90 -19.10
N PRO A 172 -9.25 -8.66 -19.62
CA PRO A 172 -10.50 -8.20 -20.20
C PRO A 172 -10.86 -9.02 -21.44
N SER A 173 -12.15 -9.34 -21.60
CA SER A 173 -12.64 -10.11 -22.76
C SER A 173 -12.73 -9.28 -24.04
N SER A 174 -12.67 -7.94 -23.94
CA SER A 174 -12.74 -7.01 -25.08
C SER A 174 -11.35 -6.62 -25.56
N LEU A 175 -11.13 -6.67 -26.88
CA LEU A 175 -9.87 -6.25 -27.53
C LEU A 175 -9.60 -4.75 -27.37
N SER A 176 -10.64 -3.94 -27.25
CA SER A 176 -10.54 -2.47 -27.09
C SER A 176 -10.06 -2.02 -25.69
N MET A 177 -9.91 -2.94 -24.76
CA MET A 177 -9.49 -2.69 -23.38
C MET A 177 -8.07 -3.19 -23.07
N ARG A 178 -7.31 -3.55 -24.10
CA ARG A 178 -5.90 -4.04 -23.96
C ARG A 178 -4.90 -2.96 -24.28
#